data_51b774ffe661ed6f92cbced3acf156ef
#
_entry.id   51b774ffe661ed6f92cbced3acf156ef
#
_cell.length_a   1.000
_cell.length_b   1.000
_cell.length_c   1.000
_cell.angle_alpha   90.00
_cell.angle_beta   90.00
_cell.angle_gamma   90.00
#
_symmetry.space_group_name_H-M   'P 1'
#
loop_
_entity.id
_entity.type
_entity.pdbx_description
1 polymer ?
#
loop_
_entity_poly.entity_id
_entity_poly.type
_entity_poly.pdbx_seq_one_letter_code
_entity_poly.pdbx_strand_id
1 'polypeptide(L)'
;DYTLSFEYAHSKETDYRSNAVTGKVSRQFNQNNTTVTAGAAFAFDEVLATPFTNNFEDQDKDTVDLNIGISQILSRNTLFDLNLGYGRNTGYLGDPYRRISQIRTVVIDGIFGPREVTDTFDYAENRPDELDRFVTKASVRHYFQQANAALKCSYRFFANTNSLEGHTVELKWIQEINQQLSLTPYVRYYRQSEADFYYTSLTGTGIDGTDRIDGSGPNYSSDYRLSKLEALTYGVRVAWEPIYDMTLDLQWERYEMDGLNSQTPASFFPSAHVLSLGAQFRF
;
A
#
# COMPACT_ATOMS: atom_id res chain seq x y z
N ASP A 1 -26.05 17.37 -13.27
CA ASP A 1 -24.78 18.09 -13.43
C ASP A 1 -23.62 17.08 -13.46
N TYR A 2 -22.58 17.41 -14.25
CA TYR A 2 -21.33 16.65 -14.31
C TYR A 2 -20.21 17.49 -13.70
N THR A 3 -19.35 16.84 -12.95
CA THR A 3 -18.07 17.43 -12.50
C THR A 3 -16.94 16.67 -13.17
N LEU A 4 -16.06 17.40 -13.85
CA LEU A 4 -14.85 16.88 -14.49
C LEU A 4 -13.64 17.39 -13.71
N SER A 5 -12.69 16.50 -13.46
CA SER A 5 -11.39 16.83 -12.86
C SER A 5 -10.29 16.23 -13.71
N PHE A 6 -9.23 17.00 -13.90
CA PHE A 6 -8.01 16.57 -14.56
C PHE A 6 -6.84 16.98 -13.68
N GLU A 7 -5.85 16.10 -13.53
CA GLU A 7 -4.66 16.34 -12.72
C GLU A 7 -3.43 15.81 -13.47
N TYR A 8 -2.34 16.56 -13.40
CA TYR A 8 -1.02 16.13 -13.80
C TYR A 8 -0.09 16.22 -12.58
N ALA A 9 0.66 15.16 -12.32
CA ALA A 9 1.65 15.10 -11.26
C ALA A 9 3.03 14.76 -11.84
N HIS A 10 4.07 15.39 -11.32
CA HIS A 10 5.46 15.08 -11.62
C HIS A 10 6.25 14.96 -10.32
N SER A 11 7.03 13.89 -10.19
CA SER A 11 7.96 13.67 -9.08
C SER A 11 9.32 13.29 -9.62
N LYS A 12 10.38 13.77 -8.96
CA LYS A 12 11.76 13.41 -9.27
C LYS A 12 12.53 13.25 -7.98
N GLU A 13 13.05 12.04 -7.78
CA GLU A 13 13.93 11.65 -6.70
C GLU A 13 15.30 11.25 -7.26
N THR A 14 16.22 10.83 -6.42
CA THR A 14 17.58 10.43 -6.85
C THR A 14 17.55 9.15 -7.68
N ASP A 15 16.65 8.24 -7.35
CA ASP A 15 16.52 6.88 -7.89
C ASP A 15 15.16 6.60 -8.54
N TYR A 16 14.31 7.64 -8.67
CA TYR A 16 12.96 7.48 -9.23
C TYR A 16 12.45 8.76 -9.90
N ARG A 17 11.83 8.60 -11.04
CA ARG A 17 11.12 9.67 -11.76
C ARG A 17 9.72 9.20 -12.09
N SER A 18 8.71 10.04 -11.88
CA SER A 18 7.32 9.73 -12.18
C SER A 18 6.63 10.89 -12.88
N ASN A 19 5.82 10.55 -13.89
CA ASN A 19 4.88 11.45 -14.52
C ASN A 19 3.51 10.78 -14.54
N ALA A 20 2.49 11.42 -14.00
CA ALA A 20 1.15 10.84 -13.95
C ALA A 20 0.09 11.82 -14.45
N VAL A 21 -0.91 11.28 -15.14
CA VAL A 21 -2.11 12.01 -15.55
C VAL A 21 -3.34 11.29 -15.01
N THR A 22 -4.29 12.05 -14.46
CA THR A 22 -5.53 11.51 -13.91
C THR A 22 -6.73 12.26 -14.46
N GLY A 23 -7.73 11.53 -14.91
CA GLY A 23 -9.03 12.05 -15.33
C GLY A 23 -10.14 11.45 -14.47
N LYS A 24 -11.09 12.27 -14.03
CA LYS A 24 -12.23 11.84 -13.21
C LYS A 24 -13.49 12.54 -13.66
N VAL A 25 -14.59 11.80 -13.73
CA VAL A 25 -15.94 12.31 -13.95
C VAL A 25 -16.85 11.85 -12.82
N SER A 26 -17.69 12.76 -12.32
CA SER A 26 -18.75 12.41 -11.38
C SER A 26 -20.09 13.01 -11.81
N ARG A 27 -21.18 12.31 -11.49
CA ARG A 27 -22.54 12.75 -11.76
C ARG A 27 -23.43 12.44 -10.58
N GLN A 28 -24.31 13.38 -10.27
CA GLN A 28 -25.32 13.26 -9.23
C GLN A 28 -26.67 12.87 -9.83
N PHE A 29 -27.38 12.01 -9.10
CA PHE A 29 -28.70 11.49 -9.45
C PHE A 29 -29.63 11.56 -8.21
N ASN A 30 -30.93 11.26 -8.40
CA ASN A 30 -31.89 11.14 -7.31
C ASN A 30 -31.91 12.37 -6.39
N GLN A 31 -32.00 13.57 -6.95
CA GLN A 31 -31.96 14.83 -6.19
C GLN A 31 -30.69 14.96 -5.34
N ASN A 32 -29.54 14.57 -5.91
CA ASN A 32 -28.21 14.57 -5.31
C ASN A 32 -27.99 13.53 -4.18
N ASN A 33 -28.94 12.58 -4.00
CA ASN A 33 -28.77 11.51 -3.02
C ASN A 33 -27.83 10.40 -3.48
N THR A 34 -27.57 10.30 -4.80
CA THR A 34 -26.67 9.30 -5.39
C THR A 34 -25.60 10.01 -6.22
N THR A 35 -24.34 9.76 -5.93
CA THR A 35 -23.22 10.23 -6.76
C THR A 35 -22.49 9.03 -7.34
N VAL A 36 -22.37 8.99 -8.66
CA VAL A 36 -21.55 8.00 -9.37
C VAL A 36 -20.28 8.69 -9.87
N THR A 37 -19.14 8.06 -9.68
CA THR A 37 -17.82 8.55 -10.07
C THR A 37 -17.12 7.49 -10.90
N ALA A 38 -16.47 7.87 -11.98
CA ALA A 38 -15.53 7.05 -12.72
C ALA A 38 -14.22 7.82 -12.94
N GLY A 39 -13.11 7.14 -12.92
CA GLY A 39 -11.80 7.75 -13.12
C GLY A 39 -10.80 6.78 -13.73
N ALA A 40 -9.79 7.36 -14.39
CA ALA A 40 -8.64 6.66 -14.91
C ALA A 40 -7.37 7.46 -14.59
N ALA A 41 -6.30 6.76 -14.24
CA ALA A 41 -4.97 7.32 -14.06
C ALA A 41 -3.95 6.50 -14.86
N PHE A 42 -2.96 7.20 -15.39
CA PHE A 42 -1.82 6.63 -16.11
C PHE A 42 -0.56 7.22 -15.49
N ALA A 43 0.38 6.37 -15.10
CA ALA A 43 1.69 6.80 -14.63
C ALA A 43 2.78 6.15 -15.49
N PHE A 44 3.80 6.93 -15.79
CA PHE A 44 5.00 6.57 -16.53
C PHE A 44 6.18 6.85 -15.61
N ASP A 45 6.73 5.78 -15.09
CA ASP A 45 7.74 5.81 -14.05
C ASP A 45 9.06 5.27 -14.60
N GLU A 46 10.16 5.79 -14.09
CA GLU A 46 11.51 5.36 -14.40
C GLU A 46 12.26 5.11 -13.09
N VAL A 47 12.72 3.88 -12.88
CA VAL A 47 13.57 3.50 -11.75
C VAL A 47 15.01 3.69 -12.19
N LEU A 48 15.72 4.60 -11.52
CA LEU A 48 17.04 5.05 -11.96
C LEU A 48 18.16 4.27 -11.26
N ALA A 49 19.22 3.98 -11.99
CA ALA A 49 20.44 3.44 -11.44
C ALA A 49 21.10 4.45 -10.48
N THR A 50 21.62 3.94 -9.38
CA THR A 50 22.38 4.74 -8.40
C THR A 50 23.73 4.08 -8.11
N PRO A 51 24.70 4.78 -7.48
CA PRO A 51 25.96 4.17 -7.07
C PRO A 51 25.81 2.98 -6.09
N PHE A 52 24.62 2.81 -5.49
CA PHE A 52 24.31 1.73 -4.54
C PHE A 52 23.60 0.54 -5.20
N THR A 53 23.22 0.65 -6.48
CA THR A 53 22.56 -0.41 -7.26
C THR A 53 23.58 -1.03 -8.23
N ASN A 54 24.37 -1.99 -7.75
CA ASN A 54 25.41 -2.64 -8.55
C ASN A 54 24.86 -3.28 -9.81
N ASN A 55 25.42 -2.93 -10.98
CA ASN A 55 25.03 -3.46 -12.31
C ASN A 55 23.56 -3.28 -12.68
N PHE A 56 22.85 -2.35 -12.07
CA PHE A 56 21.48 -2.00 -12.41
C PHE A 56 21.49 -0.89 -13.46
N GLU A 57 20.71 -1.05 -14.50
CA GLU A 57 20.44 -0.02 -15.50
C GLU A 57 19.06 0.57 -15.27
N ASP A 58 18.81 1.79 -15.75
CA ASP A 58 17.51 2.44 -15.67
C ASP A 58 16.41 1.57 -16.26
N GLN A 59 15.30 1.45 -15.57
CA GLN A 59 14.17 0.59 -15.92
C GLN A 59 12.87 1.38 -15.96
N ASP A 60 12.04 1.08 -16.96
CA ASP A 60 10.71 1.65 -17.10
C ASP A 60 9.66 0.85 -16.34
N LYS A 61 8.63 1.57 -15.87
CA LYS A 61 7.44 0.99 -15.26
C LYS A 61 6.22 1.81 -15.62
N ASP A 62 5.23 1.17 -16.20
CA ASP A 62 3.96 1.78 -16.54
C ASP A 62 2.84 1.32 -15.59
N THR A 63 1.93 2.24 -15.28
CA THR A 63 0.78 1.95 -14.43
C THR A 63 -0.49 2.49 -15.07
N VAL A 64 -1.53 1.67 -15.11
CA VAL A 64 -2.90 2.04 -15.46
C VAL A 64 -3.81 1.72 -14.29
N ASP A 65 -4.56 2.71 -13.80
CA ASP A 65 -5.56 2.53 -12.76
C ASP A 65 -6.94 2.99 -13.25
N LEU A 66 -7.94 2.14 -13.08
CA LEU A 66 -9.33 2.42 -13.36
C LEU A 66 -10.12 2.33 -12.07
N ASN A 67 -11.04 3.26 -11.85
CA ASN A 67 -11.92 3.22 -10.68
C ASN A 67 -13.36 3.60 -11.02
N ILE A 68 -14.29 2.99 -10.31
CA ILE A 68 -15.70 3.36 -10.29
C ILE A 68 -16.17 3.39 -8.85
N GLY A 69 -16.97 4.40 -8.50
CA GLY A 69 -17.51 4.57 -7.16
C GLY A 69 -18.96 4.99 -7.17
N ILE A 70 -19.68 4.59 -6.16
CA ILE A 70 -21.01 5.08 -5.85
C ILE A 70 -21.04 5.55 -4.40
N SER A 71 -21.57 6.76 -4.20
CA SER A 71 -21.90 7.31 -2.89
C SER A 71 -23.40 7.52 -2.81
N GLN A 72 -24.04 6.94 -1.79
CA GLN A 72 -25.48 6.94 -1.63
C GLN A 72 -25.88 7.45 -0.24
N ILE A 73 -26.67 8.51 -0.19
CA ILE A 73 -27.35 8.95 1.01
C ILE A 73 -28.52 8.00 1.25
N LEU A 74 -28.40 7.12 2.27
CA LEU A 74 -29.44 6.14 2.63
C LEU A 74 -30.52 6.78 3.52
N SER A 75 -30.13 7.74 4.34
CA SER A 75 -31.03 8.52 5.20
C SER A 75 -30.37 9.86 5.55
N ARG A 76 -31.08 10.74 6.29
CA ARG A 76 -30.53 12.01 6.77
C ARG A 76 -29.23 11.85 7.57
N ASN A 77 -29.04 10.68 8.19
CA ASN A 77 -27.93 10.41 9.10
C ASN A 77 -26.98 9.32 8.56
N THR A 78 -27.24 8.72 7.39
CA THR A 78 -26.50 7.56 6.91
C THR A 78 -26.02 7.76 5.48
N LEU A 79 -24.71 7.66 5.29
CA LEU A 79 -24.05 7.66 3.99
C LEU A 79 -23.37 6.29 3.77
N PHE A 80 -23.53 5.75 2.58
CA PHE A 80 -22.86 4.54 2.10
C PHE A 80 -21.97 4.88 0.90
N ASP A 81 -20.76 4.34 0.88
CA ASP A 81 -19.85 4.44 -0.26
C ASP A 81 -19.37 3.04 -0.67
N LEU A 82 -19.35 2.77 -1.98
CA LEU A 82 -18.73 1.59 -2.58
C LEU A 82 -17.77 2.06 -3.69
N ASN A 83 -16.56 1.56 -3.66
CA ASN A 83 -15.54 1.83 -4.67
C ASN A 83 -14.94 0.51 -5.16
N LEU A 84 -14.81 0.40 -6.48
CA LEU A 84 -14.15 -0.70 -7.16
C LEU A 84 -12.98 -0.13 -7.96
N GLY A 85 -11.84 -0.76 -7.87
CA GLY A 85 -10.62 -0.38 -8.58
C GLY A 85 -9.99 -1.58 -9.26
N TYR A 86 -9.46 -1.35 -10.44
CA TYR A 86 -8.58 -2.24 -11.17
C TYR A 86 -7.32 -1.48 -11.53
N GLY A 87 -6.17 -2.08 -11.32
CA GLY A 87 -4.88 -1.53 -11.70
C GLY A 87 -4.02 -2.57 -12.41
N ARG A 88 -3.26 -2.13 -13.42
CA ARG A 88 -2.24 -2.92 -14.09
C ARG A 88 -0.92 -2.19 -14.05
N ASN A 89 0.12 -2.90 -13.64
CA ASN A 89 1.50 -2.45 -13.68
C ASN A 89 2.27 -3.35 -14.65
N THR A 90 3.13 -2.75 -15.48
CA THR A 90 4.01 -3.46 -16.40
C THR A 90 5.42 -2.87 -16.34
N GLY A 91 6.43 -3.70 -16.70
CA GLY A 91 7.83 -3.32 -16.65
C GLY A 91 8.51 -3.72 -15.35
N TYR A 92 9.46 -2.92 -14.87
CA TYR A 92 10.22 -3.27 -13.68
C TYR A 92 9.42 -3.05 -12.39
N LEU A 93 9.02 -4.13 -11.72
CA LEU A 93 8.23 -4.10 -10.49
C LEU A 93 9.04 -4.45 -9.24
N GLY A 94 10.35 -4.65 -9.39
CA GLY A 94 11.28 -4.95 -8.29
C GLY A 94 11.73 -3.71 -7.52
N ASP A 95 12.51 -3.96 -6.47
CA ASP A 95 13.23 -2.97 -5.68
C ASP A 95 14.73 -3.18 -5.92
N PRO A 96 15.46 -2.24 -6.54
CA PRO A 96 16.88 -2.43 -6.92
C PRO A 96 17.80 -2.62 -5.72
N TYR A 97 17.34 -2.27 -4.52
CA TYR A 97 18.08 -2.45 -3.26
C TYR A 97 17.81 -3.79 -2.58
N ARG A 98 16.83 -4.55 -3.07
CA ARG A 98 16.41 -5.80 -2.45
C ARG A 98 17.25 -6.97 -2.95
N ARG A 99 17.80 -7.73 -2.02
CA ARG A 99 18.62 -8.93 -2.29
C ARG A 99 18.02 -10.13 -1.59
N ILE A 100 18.24 -11.31 -2.17
CA ILE A 100 17.86 -12.60 -1.57
C ILE A 100 19.08 -13.51 -1.52
N SER A 101 19.31 -14.15 -0.38
CA SER A 101 20.47 -15.01 -0.16
C SER A 101 20.22 -16.46 -0.57
N GLN A 102 21.29 -17.13 -1.00
CA GLN A 102 21.32 -18.56 -1.25
C GLN A 102 22.66 -19.15 -0.76
N ILE A 103 22.60 -20.16 0.09
CA ILE A 103 23.78 -20.96 0.44
C ILE A 103 23.98 -22.01 -0.65
N ARG A 104 25.17 -22.01 -1.26
CA ARG A 104 25.54 -22.96 -2.32
C ARG A 104 26.90 -23.59 -2.00
N THR A 105 27.00 -24.88 -2.30
CA THR A 105 28.30 -25.57 -2.33
C THR A 105 28.83 -25.54 -3.76
N VAL A 106 29.96 -24.91 -3.96
CA VAL A 106 30.64 -24.81 -5.26
C VAL A 106 31.98 -25.52 -5.19
N VAL A 107 32.35 -26.16 -6.30
CA VAL A 107 33.67 -26.78 -6.45
C VAL A 107 34.60 -25.71 -7.01
N ILE A 108 35.65 -25.41 -6.28
CA ILE A 108 36.74 -24.50 -6.72
C ILE A 108 38.02 -25.27 -6.96
N ASP A 109 38.71 -24.98 -8.06
CA ASP A 109 40.02 -25.54 -8.34
C ASP A 109 41.09 -24.90 -7.45
N GLY A 110 41.64 -25.67 -6.54
CA GLY A 110 42.70 -25.26 -5.68
C GLY A 110 44.08 -25.78 -6.13
N ILE A 111 45.18 -25.24 -5.60
CA ILE A 111 46.56 -25.66 -5.91
C ILE A 111 46.77 -27.17 -5.64
N PHE A 112 45.98 -27.76 -4.74
CA PHE A 112 46.05 -29.19 -4.37
C PHE A 112 44.90 -30.03 -4.96
N GLY A 113 44.19 -29.52 -5.98
CA GLY A 113 43.03 -30.16 -6.63
C GLY A 113 41.71 -29.50 -6.25
N PRO A 114 40.61 -29.95 -6.86
CA PRO A 114 39.28 -29.41 -6.63
C PRO A 114 38.85 -29.64 -5.17
N ARG A 115 38.24 -28.62 -4.58
CA ARG A 115 37.65 -28.68 -3.23
C ARG A 115 36.23 -28.09 -3.23
N GLU A 116 35.37 -28.66 -2.44
CA GLU A 116 34.04 -28.10 -2.18
C GLU A 116 34.14 -26.95 -1.18
N VAL A 117 33.52 -25.83 -1.51
CA VAL A 117 33.36 -24.67 -0.62
C VAL A 117 31.91 -24.31 -0.57
N THR A 118 31.38 -24.22 0.65
CA THR A 118 30.04 -23.72 0.90
C THR A 118 30.11 -22.25 1.22
N ASP A 119 29.39 -21.43 0.46
CA ASP A 119 29.38 -19.98 0.64
C ASP A 119 27.96 -19.41 0.43
N THR A 120 27.76 -18.18 0.88
CA THR A 120 26.48 -17.46 0.73
C THR A 120 26.60 -16.47 -0.43
N PHE A 121 25.66 -16.56 -1.34
CA PHE A 121 25.54 -15.70 -2.50
C PHE A 121 24.26 -14.86 -2.37
N ASP A 122 24.34 -13.59 -2.74
CA ASP A 122 23.22 -12.65 -2.74
C ASP A 122 22.86 -12.24 -4.17
N TYR A 123 21.62 -12.44 -4.55
CA TYR A 123 21.07 -12.14 -5.87
C TYR A 123 20.09 -10.98 -5.79
N ALA A 124 19.94 -10.22 -6.87
CA ALA A 124 18.83 -9.28 -7.01
C ALA A 124 17.49 -10.04 -6.96
N GLU A 125 16.45 -9.42 -6.44
CA GLU A 125 15.12 -10.01 -6.56
C GLU A 125 14.67 -9.99 -8.03
N ASN A 126 13.88 -10.98 -8.41
CA ASN A 126 13.26 -11.10 -9.73
C ASN A 126 11.74 -11.22 -9.56
N ARG A 127 11.03 -10.11 -9.66
CA ARG A 127 9.56 -10.08 -9.57
C ARG A 127 8.95 -10.25 -10.95
N PRO A 128 7.68 -10.72 -11.06
CA PRO A 128 6.95 -10.66 -12.32
C PRO A 128 6.95 -9.23 -12.89
N ASP A 129 7.08 -9.10 -14.20
CA ASP A 129 7.05 -7.84 -14.94
C ASP A 129 5.63 -7.33 -15.23
N GLU A 130 4.61 -8.12 -14.90
CA GLU A 130 3.20 -7.76 -14.98
C GLU A 130 2.50 -8.03 -13.64
N LEU A 131 1.62 -7.10 -13.24
CA LEU A 131 0.83 -7.21 -12.03
C LEU A 131 -0.55 -6.60 -12.24
N ASP A 132 -1.58 -7.43 -12.23
CA ASP A 132 -2.97 -6.96 -12.12
C ASP A 132 -3.42 -6.94 -10.66
N ARG A 133 -4.15 -5.90 -10.26
CA ARG A 133 -4.66 -5.71 -8.90
C ARG A 133 -6.10 -5.28 -8.90
N PHE A 134 -6.85 -5.82 -7.94
CA PHE A 134 -8.26 -5.50 -7.73
C PHE A 134 -8.47 -4.97 -6.32
N VAL A 135 -9.25 -3.93 -6.19
CA VAL A 135 -9.60 -3.33 -4.91
C VAL A 135 -11.10 -3.11 -4.82
N THR A 136 -11.68 -3.57 -3.73
CA THR A 136 -13.07 -3.22 -3.37
C THR A 136 -13.04 -2.57 -2.01
N LYS A 137 -13.68 -1.41 -1.87
CA LYS A 137 -13.84 -0.73 -0.57
C LYS A 137 -15.29 -0.33 -0.38
N ALA A 138 -15.90 -0.83 0.69
CA ALA A 138 -17.21 -0.38 1.16
C ALA A 138 -17.07 0.40 2.46
N SER A 139 -17.84 1.47 2.63
CA SER A 139 -17.90 2.18 3.91
C SER A 139 -19.30 2.68 4.21
N VAL A 140 -19.61 2.72 5.51
CA VAL A 140 -20.84 3.32 6.06
C VAL A 140 -20.44 4.36 7.09
N ARG A 141 -21.08 5.52 7.01
CA ARG A 141 -21.03 6.54 8.05
C ARG A 141 -22.44 6.78 8.57
N HIS A 142 -22.61 6.63 9.88
CA HIS A 142 -23.89 6.89 10.55
C HIS A 142 -23.72 7.90 11.68
N TYR A 143 -24.58 8.92 11.69
CA TYR A 143 -24.59 9.94 12.73
C TYR A 143 -25.70 9.63 13.75
N PHE A 144 -25.30 9.50 15.01
CA PHE A 144 -26.17 9.26 16.17
C PHE A 144 -26.50 10.61 16.83
N GLN A 145 -27.67 11.15 16.53
CA GLN A 145 -28.09 12.46 17.02
C GLN A 145 -28.08 12.55 18.56
N GLN A 146 -28.55 11.50 19.24
CA GLN A 146 -28.62 11.49 20.71
C GLN A 146 -27.24 11.47 21.38
N ALA A 147 -26.27 10.89 20.72
CA ALA A 147 -24.90 10.82 21.21
C ALA A 147 -24.01 11.96 20.73
N ASN A 148 -24.52 12.80 19.82
CA ASN A 148 -23.72 13.81 19.10
C ASN A 148 -22.43 13.23 18.53
N ALA A 149 -22.53 12.07 17.86
CA ALA A 149 -21.39 11.29 17.40
C ALA A 149 -21.66 10.63 16.05
N ALA A 150 -20.60 10.35 15.29
CA ALA A 150 -20.67 9.58 14.06
C ALA A 150 -19.77 8.33 14.15
N LEU A 151 -20.29 7.19 13.70
CA LEU A 151 -19.50 5.98 13.46
C LEU A 151 -19.20 5.86 11.97
N LYS A 152 -17.93 5.70 11.63
CA LYS A 152 -17.48 5.28 10.29
C LYS A 152 -16.92 3.87 10.39
N CYS A 153 -17.51 2.95 9.64
CA CYS A 153 -17.03 1.59 9.44
C CYS A 153 -16.62 1.43 7.98
N SER A 154 -15.45 0.85 7.71
CA SER A 154 -15.05 0.52 6.36
C SER A 154 -14.39 -0.85 6.28
N TYR A 155 -14.61 -1.52 5.16
CA TYR A 155 -13.94 -2.76 4.77
C TYR A 155 -13.31 -2.58 3.40
N ARG A 156 -12.04 -3.01 3.25
CA ARG A 156 -11.32 -3.05 1.99
C ARG A 156 -10.80 -4.45 1.74
N PHE A 157 -11.12 -4.97 0.58
CA PHE A 157 -10.52 -6.17 -0.01
C PHE A 157 -9.54 -5.76 -1.10
N PHE A 158 -8.41 -6.44 -1.14
CA PHE A 158 -7.38 -6.32 -2.17
C PHE A 158 -7.00 -7.71 -2.64
N ALA A 159 -6.81 -7.90 -3.95
CA ALA A 159 -6.24 -9.10 -4.52
C ALA A 159 -5.37 -8.73 -5.72
N ASN A 160 -4.35 -9.55 -6.01
CA ASN A 160 -3.53 -9.40 -7.21
C ASN A 160 -3.22 -10.75 -7.87
N THR A 161 -2.63 -10.69 -9.07
CA THR A 161 -2.26 -11.88 -9.87
C THR A 161 -1.16 -12.74 -9.24
N ASN A 162 -0.48 -12.25 -8.20
CA ASN A 162 0.60 -12.95 -7.50
C ASN A 162 0.10 -13.60 -6.18
N SER A 163 -1.18 -13.99 -6.12
CA SER A 163 -1.82 -14.71 -5.00
C SER A 163 -1.87 -13.92 -3.68
N LEU A 164 -1.53 -12.62 -3.70
CA LEU A 164 -1.63 -11.81 -2.51
C LEU A 164 -3.05 -11.25 -2.36
N GLU A 165 -3.72 -11.66 -1.28
CA GLU A 165 -5.03 -11.19 -0.87
C GLU A 165 -4.92 -10.44 0.46
N GLY A 166 -5.56 -9.29 0.56
CA GLY A 166 -5.51 -8.45 1.74
C GLY A 166 -6.88 -7.96 2.19
N HIS A 167 -7.09 -7.98 3.50
CA HIS A 167 -8.34 -7.53 4.14
C HIS A 167 -8.02 -6.41 5.12
N THR A 168 -8.77 -5.32 5.05
CA THR A 168 -8.66 -4.21 6.00
C THR A 168 -10.03 -3.89 6.57
N VAL A 169 -10.13 -3.82 7.89
CA VAL A 169 -11.30 -3.28 8.60
C VAL A 169 -10.87 -2.03 9.35
N GLU A 170 -11.65 -0.97 9.26
CA GLU A 170 -11.40 0.28 10.00
C GLU A 170 -12.70 0.75 10.66
N LEU A 171 -12.60 1.09 11.94
CA LEU A 171 -13.67 1.71 12.73
C LEU A 171 -13.18 3.03 13.28
N LYS A 172 -13.99 4.10 13.11
CA LYS A 172 -13.74 5.43 13.69
C LYS A 172 -15.00 5.91 14.37
N TRP A 173 -14.87 6.27 15.64
CA TRP A 173 -15.93 6.94 16.38
C TRP A 173 -15.58 8.42 16.50
N ILE A 174 -16.38 9.29 15.90
CA ILE A 174 -16.16 10.74 15.89
C ILE A 174 -17.13 11.33 16.90
N GLN A 175 -16.64 11.72 18.08
CA GLN A 175 -17.43 12.31 19.16
C GLN A 175 -17.27 13.83 19.16
N GLU A 176 -18.34 14.55 18.98
CA GLU A 176 -18.38 15.98 19.24
C GLU A 176 -18.58 16.19 20.74
N ILE A 177 -17.57 16.69 21.44
CA ILE A 177 -17.63 16.98 22.87
C ILE A 177 -18.38 18.31 23.10
N ASN A 178 -18.09 19.29 22.26
CA ASN A 178 -18.77 20.57 22.16
C ASN A 178 -18.53 21.17 20.76
N GLN A 179 -18.99 22.41 20.54
CA GLN A 179 -18.87 23.09 19.23
C GLN A 179 -17.42 23.33 18.76
N GLN A 180 -16.46 23.24 19.66
CA GLN A 180 -15.05 23.52 19.38
C GLN A 180 -14.14 22.30 19.49
N LEU A 181 -14.59 21.23 20.14
CA LEU A 181 -13.73 20.10 20.47
C LEU A 181 -14.37 18.78 20.00
N SER A 182 -13.63 18.03 19.21
CA SER A 182 -13.98 16.66 18.84
C SER A 182 -12.87 15.67 19.19
N LEU A 183 -13.30 14.46 19.54
CA LEU A 183 -12.44 13.32 19.86
C LEU A 183 -12.75 12.18 18.90
N THR A 184 -11.73 11.62 18.29
CA THR A 184 -11.89 10.51 17.33
C THR A 184 -10.97 9.33 17.67
N PRO A 185 -11.39 8.41 18.54
CA PRO A 185 -10.75 7.11 18.65
C PRO A 185 -10.99 6.29 17.38
N TYR A 186 -10.00 5.49 17.01
CA TYR A 186 -10.10 4.59 15.87
C TYR A 186 -9.24 3.35 16.04
N VAL A 187 -9.62 2.32 15.28
CA VAL A 187 -8.86 1.08 15.13
C VAL A 187 -8.91 0.64 13.69
N ARG A 188 -7.77 0.13 13.19
CA ARG A 188 -7.62 -0.46 11.87
C ARG A 188 -6.88 -1.77 12.01
N TYR A 189 -7.46 -2.83 11.48
CA TYR A 189 -6.85 -4.15 11.38
C TYR A 189 -6.65 -4.50 9.92
N TYR A 190 -5.45 -4.97 9.60
CA TYR A 190 -5.06 -5.45 8.28
C TYR A 190 -4.52 -6.86 8.38
N ARG A 191 -4.83 -7.72 7.40
CA ARG A 191 -4.25 -9.04 7.25
C ARG A 191 -4.10 -9.37 5.79
N GLN A 192 -2.99 -10.05 5.42
CA GLN A 192 -2.75 -10.51 4.05
C GLN A 192 -2.24 -11.96 4.01
N SER A 193 -2.45 -12.62 2.85
CA SER A 193 -1.72 -13.81 2.41
C SER A 193 -0.29 -13.43 2.00
N GLU A 194 0.55 -14.40 1.70
CA GLU A 194 1.84 -14.17 1.06
C GLU A 194 1.74 -14.22 -0.47
N ALA A 195 2.66 -13.54 -1.16
CA ALA A 195 2.81 -13.67 -2.59
C ALA A 195 3.45 -15.04 -2.94
N ASP A 196 3.09 -15.60 -4.08
CA ASP A 196 3.53 -16.92 -4.55
C ASP A 196 5.03 -17.02 -4.85
N PHE A 197 5.70 -15.89 -5.03
CA PHE A 197 7.16 -15.78 -5.22
C PHE A 197 7.90 -15.23 -3.98
N TYR A 198 7.26 -15.21 -2.81
CA TYR A 198 7.92 -14.79 -1.58
C TYR A 198 8.75 -15.92 -0.98
N TYR A 199 10.04 -15.64 -0.74
CA TYR A 199 10.99 -16.53 -0.08
C TYR A 199 11.91 -15.71 0.83
N THR A 200 12.23 -16.21 2.03
CA THR A 200 13.22 -15.56 2.91
C THR A 200 14.65 -15.83 2.47
N SER A 201 14.87 -16.98 1.80
CA SER A 201 16.14 -17.43 1.21
C SER A 201 15.83 -18.42 0.09
N LEU A 202 16.68 -18.50 -0.92
CA LEU A 202 16.58 -19.50 -1.99
C LEU A 202 17.19 -20.86 -1.62
N THR A 203 17.85 -20.94 -0.45
CA THR A 203 18.47 -22.18 0.00
C THR A 203 17.44 -23.29 0.20
N GLY A 204 17.61 -24.41 -0.53
CA GLY A 204 16.71 -25.58 -0.42
C GLY A 204 15.39 -25.45 -1.17
N THR A 205 15.14 -24.37 -1.91
CA THR A 205 13.90 -24.19 -2.69
C THR A 205 13.92 -24.89 -4.04
N GLY A 206 15.10 -25.27 -4.54
CA GLY A 206 15.29 -25.77 -5.90
C GLY A 206 15.35 -24.66 -6.98
N ILE A 207 15.26 -23.40 -6.57
CA ILE A 207 15.43 -22.23 -7.42
C ILE A 207 16.89 -21.80 -7.39
N ASP A 208 17.50 -21.67 -8.57
CA ASP A 208 18.81 -21.08 -8.72
C ASP A 208 18.71 -19.56 -8.83
N GLY A 209 19.35 -18.86 -7.87
CA GLY A 209 19.46 -17.41 -7.91
C GLY A 209 20.25 -16.95 -9.14
N THR A 210 19.81 -15.87 -9.75
CA THR A 210 20.47 -15.21 -10.90
C THR A 210 20.39 -13.69 -10.69
N ASP A 211 21.21 -12.94 -11.40
CA ASP A 211 21.13 -11.47 -11.41
C ASP A 211 20.12 -10.95 -12.46
N ARG A 212 19.13 -11.76 -12.85
CA ARG A 212 18.04 -11.33 -13.72
C ARG A 212 17.06 -10.48 -12.92
N ILE A 213 16.55 -9.46 -13.57
CA ILE A 213 15.58 -8.50 -13.02
C ILE A 213 14.42 -8.24 -13.98
N ASP A 214 14.35 -9.00 -15.09
CA ASP A 214 13.44 -8.79 -16.22
C ASP A 214 12.09 -9.53 -16.07
N GLY A 215 11.82 -10.14 -14.91
CA GLY A 215 10.61 -10.91 -14.67
C GLY A 215 10.59 -12.29 -15.33
N SER A 216 11.59 -12.61 -16.18
CA SER A 216 11.69 -13.92 -16.84
C SER A 216 12.28 -14.99 -15.91
N GLY A 217 11.87 -16.25 -16.10
CA GLY A 217 12.34 -17.38 -15.29
C GLY A 217 11.59 -17.48 -13.95
N PRO A 218 12.15 -18.17 -12.94
CA PRO A 218 11.51 -18.26 -11.65
C PRO A 218 11.56 -16.90 -10.94
N ASN A 219 10.38 -16.46 -10.46
CA ASN A 219 10.27 -15.23 -9.70
C ASN A 219 10.55 -15.49 -8.22
N TYR A 220 11.20 -14.54 -7.56
CA TYR A 220 11.50 -14.59 -6.14
C TYR A 220 11.79 -13.21 -5.55
N SER A 221 11.41 -13.01 -4.28
CA SER A 221 11.71 -11.80 -3.49
C SER A 221 11.78 -12.14 -2.01
N SER A 222 12.69 -11.49 -1.28
CA SER A 222 12.78 -11.55 0.19
C SER A 222 12.10 -10.37 0.87
N ASP A 223 11.31 -9.58 0.15
CA ASP A 223 10.62 -8.45 0.73
C ASP A 223 9.54 -8.92 1.72
N TYR A 224 9.76 -8.69 3.02
CA TYR A 224 8.84 -9.10 4.08
C TYR A 224 7.41 -8.54 3.90
N ARG A 225 7.24 -7.44 3.15
CA ARG A 225 5.93 -6.87 2.80
C ARG A 225 5.10 -7.78 1.90
N LEU A 226 5.73 -8.77 1.26
CA LEU A 226 5.09 -9.81 0.46
C LEU A 226 4.75 -11.06 1.27
N SER A 227 5.21 -11.14 2.51
CA SER A 227 4.94 -12.27 3.40
C SER A 227 3.50 -12.28 3.91
N LYS A 228 3.09 -13.40 4.48
CA LYS A 228 1.85 -13.49 5.23
C LYS A 228 1.99 -12.74 6.55
N LEU A 229 1.20 -11.68 6.73
CA LEU A 229 1.31 -10.79 7.89
C LEU A 229 -0.04 -10.21 8.31
N GLU A 230 -0.05 -9.63 9.50
CA GLU A 230 -1.14 -8.77 9.99
C GLU A 230 -0.58 -7.48 10.57
N ALA A 231 -1.42 -6.45 10.61
CA ALA A 231 -1.08 -5.20 11.25
C ALA A 231 -2.28 -4.60 11.99
N LEU A 232 -2.03 -4.13 13.20
CA LEU A 232 -3.01 -3.44 14.02
C LEU A 232 -2.56 -1.98 14.21
N THR A 233 -3.45 -1.05 13.90
CA THR A 233 -3.28 0.37 14.22
C THR A 233 -4.43 0.82 15.10
N TYR A 234 -4.14 1.47 16.21
CA TYR A 234 -5.15 2.11 17.04
C TYR A 234 -4.64 3.45 17.54
N GLY A 235 -5.58 4.37 17.74
CA GLY A 235 -5.17 5.71 18.13
C GLY A 235 -6.34 6.61 18.43
N VAL A 236 -6.01 7.88 18.70
CA VAL A 236 -6.96 8.92 18.98
C VAL A 236 -6.51 10.23 18.36
N ARG A 237 -7.46 10.94 17.75
CA ARG A 237 -7.29 12.30 17.27
C ARG A 237 -8.16 13.23 18.09
N VAL A 238 -7.59 14.33 18.53
CA VAL A 238 -8.28 15.47 19.14
C VAL A 238 -8.22 16.61 18.14
N ALA A 239 -9.36 17.17 17.75
CA ALA A 239 -9.41 18.38 16.93
C ALA A 239 -10.08 19.49 17.74
N TRP A 240 -9.44 20.66 17.75
CA TRP A 240 -9.88 21.83 18.47
C TRP A 240 -10.00 23.05 17.54
N GLU A 241 -11.15 23.68 17.56
CA GLU A 241 -11.46 24.89 16.80
C GLU A 241 -11.56 26.11 17.75
N PRO A 242 -10.41 26.71 18.16
CA PRO A 242 -10.39 27.83 19.12
C PRO A 242 -11.12 29.07 18.58
N ILE A 243 -11.07 29.27 17.27
CA ILE A 243 -11.77 30.35 16.56
C ILE A 243 -12.33 29.75 15.25
N TYR A 244 -13.33 30.40 14.66
CA TYR A 244 -14.11 29.92 13.50
C TYR A 244 -13.26 29.48 12.29
N ASP A 245 -12.15 30.18 12.04
CA ASP A 245 -11.31 29.94 10.83
C ASP A 245 -10.04 29.13 11.13
N MET A 246 -9.91 28.55 12.32
CA MET A 246 -8.72 27.81 12.72
C MET A 246 -9.08 26.47 13.35
N THR A 247 -8.50 25.40 12.81
CA THR A 247 -8.54 24.06 13.42
C THR A 247 -7.13 23.62 13.77
N LEU A 248 -6.93 23.21 15.01
CA LEU A 248 -5.70 22.53 15.48
C LEU A 248 -6.03 21.08 15.75
N ASP A 249 -5.17 20.17 15.33
CA ASP A 249 -5.34 18.76 15.63
C ASP A 249 -4.07 18.11 16.17
N LEU A 250 -4.27 17.21 17.12
CA LEU A 250 -3.27 16.33 17.69
C LEU A 250 -3.75 14.90 17.53
N GLN A 251 -2.91 14.07 16.91
CA GLN A 251 -3.18 12.64 16.73
C GLN A 251 -2.03 11.83 17.32
N TRP A 252 -2.38 10.84 18.13
CA TRP A 252 -1.48 9.79 18.56
C TRP A 252 -1.99 8.45 18.05
N GLU A 253 -1.06 7.60 17.55
CA GLU A 253 -1.37 6.25 17.14
C GLU A 253 -0.26 5.27 17.51
N ARG A 254 -0.65 4.05 17.74
CA ARG A 254 0.22 2.88 17.85
C ARG A 254 0.00 2.01 16.63
N TYR A 255 1.09 1.69 15.95
CA TYR A 255 1.16 0.73 14.84
C TYR A 255 1.94 -0.48 15.26
N GLU A 256 1.42 -1.66 15.01
CA GLU A 256 2.03 -2.96 15.28
C GLU A 256 1.85 -3.85 14.05
N MET A 257 2.93 -4.46 13.59
CA MET A 257 2.93 -5.42 12.48
C MET A 257 3.57 -6.72 12.95
N ASP A 258 2.96 -7.86 12.60
CA ASP A 258 3.41 -9.18 12.96
C ASP A 258 3.35 -10.13 11.76
N GLY A 259 4.35 -11.01 11.64
CA GLY A 259 4.35 -12.09 10.68
C GLY A 259 3.45 -13.24 11.13
N LEU A 260 2.74 -13.82 10.17
CA LEU A 260 1.86 -14.98 10.40
C LEU A 260 2.47 -16.30 9.91
N ASN A 261 3.70 -16.26 9.41
CA ASN A 261 4.49 -17.45 9.09
C ASN A 261 5.75 -17.50 9.97
N SER A 262 6.32 -18.68 10.17
CA SER A 262 7.54 -18.87 10.95
C SER A 262 8.84 -18.64 10.15
N GLN A 263 8.73 -18.35 8.86
CA GLN A 263 9.90 -18.19 7.97
C GLN A 263 10.48 -16.79 8.03
N THR A 264 9.63 -15.78 8.18
CA THR A 264 10.04 -14.38 8.24
C THR A 264 10.43 -14.02 9.67
N PRO A 265 11.67 -13.57 9.93
CA PRO A 265 12.09 -13.14 11.26
C PRO A 265 11.19 -12.01 11.82
N ALA A 266 10.79 -12.12 13.08
CA ALA A 266 9.94 -11.11 13.74
C ALA A 266 10.57 -9.71 13.75
N SER A 267 11.90 -9.61 13.69
CA SER A 267 12.63 -8.33 13.64
C SER A 267 12.42 -7.52 12.34
N PHE A 268 11.85 -8.13 11.29
CA PHE A 268 11.54 -7.41 10.06
C PHE A 268 10.23 -6.63 10.15
N PHE A 269 9.35 -6.96 11.10
CA PHE A 269 8.05 -6.32 11.24
C PHE A 269 8.15 -5.09 12.15
N PRO A 270 7.85 -3.88 11.61
CA PRO A 270 7.98 -2.66 12.38
C PRO A 270 6.84 -2.46 13.37
N SER A 271 7.15 -1.82 14.49
CA SER A 271 6.16 -1.22 15.37
C SER A 271 6.55 0.23 15.67
N ALA A 272 5.55 1.12 15.78
CA ALA A 272 5.81 2.53 15.96
C ALA A 272 4.74 3.22 16.83
N HIS A 273 5.17 4.27 17.55
CA HIS A 273 4.28 5.32 18.03
C HIS A 273 4.40 6.51 17.09
N VAL A 274 3.29 7.00 16.60
CA VAL A 274 3.26 8.17 15.72
C VAL A 274 2.51 9.29 16.42
N LEU A 275 3.12 10.48 16.46
CA LEU A 275 2.50 11.70 16.95
C LEU A 275 2.44 12.71 15.81
N SER A 276 1.25 13.19 15.48
CA SER A 276 1.03 14.15 14.40
C SER A 276 0.36 15.42 14.97
N LEU A 277 0.85 16.58 14.53
CA LEU A 277 0.28 17.88 14.81
C LEU A 277 -0.14 18.52 13.48
N GLY A 278 -1.35 19.07 13.44
CA GLY A 278 -1.88 19.77 12.29
C GLY A 278 -2.46 21.13 12.67
N ALA A 279 -2.36 22.09 11.74
CA ALA A 279 -3.03 23.38 11.83
C ALA A 279 -3.65 23.72 10.47
N GLN A 280 -4.91 24.07 10.45
CA GLN A 280 -5.64 24.48 9.26
C GLN A 280 -6.25 25.85 9.48
N PHE A 281 -6.05 26.74 8.50
CA PHE A 281 -6.64 28.07 8.46
C PHE A 281 -7.54 28.18 7.25
N ARG A 282 -8.72 28.82 7.41
CA ARG A 282 -9.63 29.20 6.32
C ARG A 282 -9.56 30.71 6.16
N PHE A 283 -9.46 31.22 4.93
CA PHE A 283 -9.47 32.67 4.62
C PHE A 283 -10.54 32.99 3.59
#